data_15bd8bd07908f5185a18277b19e7fc94
#
_entry.id   15bd8bd07908f5185a18277b19e7fc94
#
_cell.length_a   1.000
_cell.length_b   1.000
_cell.length_c   1.000
_cell.angle_alpha   90.00
_cell.angle_beta   90.00
_cell.angle_gamma   90.00
#
_symmetry.space_group_name_H-M   'P 1'
#
loop_
_entity.id
_entity.type
_entity.pdbx_description
1 polymer ?
#
loop_
_entity_poly.entity_id
_entity_poly.type
_entity_poly.pdbx_seq_one_letter_code
_entity_poly.pdbx_strand_id
1 'polypeptide(L)' 'DWGPFFYKVDRIDGDYAVLVRTDIESAEEKLVARALLPAEINEGTELRYECLEYSII' A
#
# COMPACT_ATOMS: atom_id res chain seq x y z
N ASP A 1 9.96 -9.27 -11.85
CA ASP A 1 9.03 -8.31 -12.41
C ASP A 1 8.90 -7.09 -11.52
N TRP A 2 8.94 -5.92 -12.11
CA TRP A 2 9.03 -4.69 -11.34
C TRP A 2 7.69 -4.00 -11.11
N GLY A 3 6.63 -4.68 -11.34
CA GLY A 3 5.31 -4.15 -11.16
C GLY A 3 4.63 -3.82 -12.46
N PRO A 4 3.51 -3.13 -12.38
CA PRO A 4 2.96 -2.54 -11.16
C PRO A 4 2.35 -3.58 -10.22
N PHE A 5 2.36 -3.25 -8.94
CA PHE A 5 1.69 -4.04 -7.92
C PHE A 5 0.60 -3.18 -7.31
N PHE A 6 -0.51 -3.80 -6.93
CA PHE A 6 -1.65 -3.05 -6.39
C PHE A 6 -1.92 -3.46 -4.96
N TYR A 7 -2.17 -2.46 -4.13
CA TYR A 7 -2.39 -2.63 -2.70
C TYR A 7 -3.61 -1.84 -2.25
N LYS A 8 -4.09 -2.19 -1.08
CA LYS A 8 -5.12 -1.45 -0.39
C LYS A 8 -4.65 -1.26 1.05
N VAL A 9 -4.89 -0.09 1.60
CA VAL A 9 -4.56 0.19 3.00
C VAL A 9 -5.59 -0.52 3.86
N ASP A 10 -5.16 -1.56 4.58
CA ASP A 10 -6.04 -2.29 5.48
C ASP A 10 -6.29 -1.48 6.75
N ARG A 11 -5.22 -0.93 7.31
CA ARG A 11 -5.32 -0.07 8.49
C ARG A 11 -4.04 0.75 8.63
N ILE A 12 -4.13 1.77 9.47
CA ILE A 12 -2.98 2.62 9.79
C ILE A 12 -2.68 2.41 11.26
N ASP A 13 -1.41 2.15 11.56
CA ASP A 13 -0.95 1.84 12.90
C ASP A 13 0.25 2.74 13.22
N GLY A 14 -0.01 3.91 13.82
CA GLY A 14 1.02 4.85 14.17
C GLY A 14 1.76 5.36 12.95
N ASP A 15 3.06 5.11 12.88
CA ASP A 15 3.90 5.57 11.76
C ASP A 15 3.90 4.61 10.58
N TYR A 16 3.11 3.55 10.65
CA TYR A 16 3.07 2.52 9.63
C TYR A 16 1.66 2.34 9.08
N ALA A 17 1.58 1.94 7.83
CA ALA A 17 0.33 1.50 7.23
C ALA A 17 0.48 0.03 6.90
N VAL A 18 -0.58 -0.72 7.10
CA VAL A 18 -0.63 -2.14 6.76
C VAL A 18 -1.31 -2.27 5.41
N LEU A 19 -0.59 -2.79 4.44
CA LEU A 19 -1.07 -2.92 3.07
C LEU A 19 -1.34 -4.38 2.74
N VAL A 20 -2.39 -4.61 1.97
CA VAL A 20 -2.68 -5.94 1.42
C VAL A 20 -2.75 -5.85 -0.10
N ARG A 21 -2.33 -6.92 -0.77
CA ARG A 21 -2.39 -6.98 -2.22
C ARG A 21 -3.83 -7.08 -2.69
N THR A 22 -4.12 -6.40 -3.78
CA THR A 22 -5.45 -6.48 -4.40
C THR A 22 -5.41 -7.08 -5.80
N ASP A 23 -4.22 -7.21 -6.36
CA ASP A 23 -4.04 -7.76 -7.70
C ASP A 23 -3.82 -9.27 -7.70
N ILE A 24 -3.61 -9.85 -6.53
CA ILE A 24 -3.51 -11.30 -6.37
C ILE A 24 -4.25 -11.68 -5.09
N GLU A 25 -4.59 -12.95 -4.98
CA GLU A 25 -5.18 -13.47 -3.77
C GLU A 25 -4.06 -13.76 -2.77
N SER A 26 -3.99 -12.95 -1.72
CA SER A 26 -2.94 -13.08 -0.71
C SER A 26 -3.46 -12.62 0.63
N ALA A 27 -3.13 -13.38 1.66
CA ALA A 27 -3.48 -13.02 3.04
C ALA A 27 -2.33 -12.29 3.73
N GLU A 28 -1.21 -12.09 3.06
CA GLU A 28 -0.06 -11.44 3.67
C GLU A 28 -0.27 -9.95 3.82
N GLU A 29 0.17 -9.43 4.95
CA GLU A 29 0.14 -8.00 5.23
C GLU A 29 1.55 -7.47 5.10
N LYS A 30 1.66 -6.25 4.56
CA LYS A 30 2.95 -5.58 4.40
C LYS A 30 2.94 -4.31 5.21
N LEU A 31 3.87 -4.17 6.15
CA LEU A 31 4.03 -2.92 6.89
C LEU A 31 4.92 -1.98 6.10
N VAL A 32 4.42 -0.78 5.87
CA VAL A 32 5.15 0.26 5.13
C VAL A 32 5.10 1.54 5.93
N ALA A 33 6.25 2.17 6.10
CA ALA A 33 6.31 3.45 6.82
C ALA A 33 5.48 4.50 6.08
N ARG A 34 4.69 5.26 6.82
CA ARG A 34 3.83 6.29 6.23
C ARG A 34 4.63 7.34 5.48
N ALA A 35 5.88 7.54 5.88
CA ALA A 35 6.76 8.49 5.20
C ALA A 35 7.03 8.10 3.74
N LEU A 36 6.84 6.83 3.39
CA LEU A 36 7.03 6.33 2.02
C LEU A 36 5.75 6.34 1.21
N LEU A 37 4.66 6.80 1.78
CA LEU A 37 3.33 6.74 1.18
C LEU A 37 2.77 8.15 1.02
N PRO A 38 1.82 8.35 0.11
CA PRO A 38 1.13 9.64 0.02
C PRO A 38 0.50 10.02 1.35
N ALA A 39 0.54 11.30 1.69
CA ALA A 39 0.04 11.77 2.99
C ALA A 39 -1.47 11.64 3.12
N GLU A 40 -2.17 11.56 2.00
CA GLU A 40 -3.64 11.56 1.96
C GLU A 40 -4.27 10.20 2.22
N ILE A 41 -3.46 9.16 2.44
CA ILE A 41 -4.00 7.81 2.58
C ILE A 41 -4.87 7.67 3.82
N ASN A 42 -5.86 6.80 3.71
CA ASN A 42 -6.75 6.38 4.79
C ASN A 42 -7.01 4.90 4.64
N GLU A 43 -7.69 4.33 5.63
CA GLU A 43 -8.15 2.95 5.50
C GLU A 43 -9.00 2.82 4.25
N GLY A 44 -8.72 1.81 3.46
CA GLY A 44 -9.44 1.56 2.22
C GLY A 44 -8.86 2.23 0.99
N THR A 45 -7.86 3.10 1.15
CA THR A 45 -7.22 3.74 0.01
C THR A 45 -6.50 2.69 -0.83
N GLU A 46 -6.69 2.76 -2.14
CA GLU A 46 -6.02 1.86 -3.07
C GLU A 46 -4.78 2.53 -3.62
N LEU A 47 -3.71 1.74 -3.73
CA LEU A 47 -2.40 2.23 -4.12
C LEU A 47 -1.84 1.39 -5.24
N ARG A 48 -1.06 2.04 -6.09
CA ARG A 48 -0.25 1.37 -7.11
C ARG A 48 1.21 1.56 -6.74
N TYR A 49 1.96 0.46 -6.76
CA TYR A 49 3.39 0.48 -6.51
C TYR A 49 4.13 0.15 -7.79
N GLU A 50 4.91 1.09 -8.29
CA GLU A 50 5.66 0.92 -9.51
C GLU A 50 6.90 1.81 -9.45
N CYS A 51 8.02 1.31 -9.94
CA CYS A 51 9.28 2.07 -9.98
C CYS A 51 9.67 2.58 -8.59
N LEU A 52 9.50 1.73 -7.58
CA LEU A 52 9.85 2.01 -6.19
C LEU A 52 9.03 3.17 -5.59
N GLU A 53 7.87 3.45 -6.13
CA GLU A 53 7.03 4.55 -5.68
C GLU A 53 5.58 4.12 -5.54
N TYR A 54 4.94 4.56 -4.44
CA TYR A 54 3.51 4.34 -4.21
C TYR A 54 2.73 5.57 -4.67
N SER A 55 1.62 5.33 -5.34
CA SER A 55 0.71 6.40 -5.75
C SER A 55 -0.73 5.97 -5.53
N ILE A 56 -1.58 6.96 -5.20
CA ILE A 56 -3.01 6.71 -5.02
C ILE A 56 -3.65 6.55 -6.40
N ILE A 57 -4.45 5.51 -6.53
CA ILE A 57 -5.18 5.26 -7.77
C ILE A 57 -6.42 6.15 -7.81
#